data_ac6d3b7a28eb987291f27251b60af139
#
_entry.id   ac6d3b7a28eb987291f27251b60af139
#
_cell.length_a   1.000
_cell.length_b   1.000
_cell.length_c   1.000
_cell.angle_alpha   90.00
_cell.angle_beta   90.00
_cell.angle_gamma   90.00
#
_symmetry.space_group_name_H-M   'P 1'
#
loop_
_entity.id
_entity.type
_entity.pdbx_description
1 polymer ?
#
loop_
_entity_poly.entity_id
_entity_poly.type
_entity_poly.pdbx_seq_one_letter_code
_entity_poly.pdbx_strand_id
1 'polypeptide(L)'
;METLSATAIVGSAVILGGVGLFFAALIAVVNRKFSVWEDPRIDVVAGLLPGANCGACGQPGCRAFAEQAVQGAIVPAACTVASPDIRAEIADYLGVGVGQAVTRVARLLCAGGRDVAPDRADYRGLATCKAAAAVAGGAKGCVWGCLGLADCEVACTFDAIWMNDVGLPVVIPEKCTACGDCVKACPKDLFVVMPIEWKLLVQCKSLLEGEAAERL
;
A
#
# COMPACT_ATOMS: atom_id res chain seq x y z
N MET A 1 2.61 30.20 51.59
CA MET A 1 3.11 30.54 50.24
C MET A 1 4.50 31.11 50.41
N GLU A 2 5.54 30.26 50.34
CA GLU A 2 6.94 30.69 50.42
C GLU A 2 7.29 31.49 49.19
N THR A 3 7.75 32.72 49.41
CA THR A 3 8.29 33.56 48.34
C THR A 3 9.56 32.90 47.79
N LEU A 4 9.50 32.33 46.60
CA LEU A 4 10.69 31.88 45.91
C LEU A 4 11.71 33.04 45.91
N SER A 5 12.86 32.84 46.51
CA SER A 5 13.92 33.83 46.57
C SER A 5 14.35 34.20 45.12
N ALA A 6 14.49 35.50 44.82
CA ALA A 6 14.94 35.97 43.51
C ALA A 6 16.21 35.25 43.04
N THR A 7 17.08 34.87 43.98
CA THR A 7 18.31 34.09 43.71
C THR A 7 18.03 32.68 43.20
N ALA A 8 16.95 32.02 43.68
CA ALA A 8 16.58 30.70 43.19
C ALA A 8 16.01 30.79 41.76
N ILE A 9 15.23 31.83 41.45
CA ILE A 9 14.67 32.04 40.11
C ILE A 9 15.80 32.33 39.11
N VAL A 10 16.73 33.24 39.47
CA VAL A 10 17.88 33.56 38.61
C VAL A 10 18.80 32.32 38.43
N GLY A 11 19.05 31.57 39.49
CA GLY A 11 19.84 30.34 39.44
C GLY A 11 19.24 29.29 38.51
N SER A 12 17.94 29.03 38.63
CA SER A 12 17.26 28.08 37.76
C SER A 12 17.21 28.53 36.28
N ALA A 13 17.04 29.85 36.05
CA ALA A 13 17.07 30.39 34.70
C ALA A 13 18.46 30.27 34.03
N VAL A 14 19.53 30.49 34.79
CA VAL A 14 20.89 30.33 34.30
C VAL A 14 21.23 28.86 34.00
N ILE A 15 20.80 27.93 34.85
CA ILE A 15 21.02 26.49 34.63
C ILE A 15 20.24 26.01 33.41
N LEU A 16 18.95 26.32 33.33
CA LEU A 16 18.11 25.91 32.19
C LEU A 16 18.59 26.57 30.89
N GLY A 17 18.95 27.86 30.92
CA GLY A 17 19.49 28.57 29.77
C GLY A 17 20.87 28.00 29.34
N GLY A 18 21.72 27.66 30.27
CA GLY A 18 23.01 27.03 30.00
C GLY A 18 22.89 25.65 29.38
N VAL A 19 21.98 24.81 29.91
CA VAL A 19 21.66 23.50 29.33
C VAL A 19 21.07 23.64 27.95
N GLY A 20 20.14 24.57 27.75
CA GLY A 20 19.53 24.85 26.43
C GLY A 20 20.58 25.29 25.40
N LEU A 21 21.46 26.20 25.75
CA LEU A 21 22.55 26.65 24.87
C LEU A 21 23.55 25.51 24.55
N PHE A 22 23.86 24.67 25.53
CA PHE A 22 24.73 23.51 25.32
C PHE A 22 24.13 22.55 24.28
N PHE A 23 22.87 22.16 24.44
CA PHE A 23 22.20 21.28 23.48
C PHE A 23 21.99 21.93 22.10
N ALA A 24 21.66 23.21 22.05
CA ALA A 24 21.56 23.95 20.80
C ALA A 24 22.90 23.98 20.04
N ALA A 25 24.01 24.23 20.74
CA ALA A 25 25.34 24.20 20.15
C ALA A 25 25.72 22.80 19.69
N LEU A 26 25.42 21.77 20.49
CA LEU A 26 25.65 20.37 20.12
C LEU A 26 24.89 19.98 18.86
N ILE A 27 23.59 20.30 18.79
CA ILE A 27 22.78 20.04 17.64
C ILE A 27 23.29 20.77 16.40
N ALA A 28 23.70 22.04 16.54
CA ALA A 28 24.26 22.83 15.43
C ALA A 28 25.56 22.19 14.88
N VAL A 29 26.45 21.73 15.78
CA VAL A 29 27.70 21.05 15.38
C VAL A 29 27.40 19.71 14.67
N VAL A 30 26.50 18.91 15.25
CA VAL A 30 26.07 17.62 14.67
C VAL A 30 25.44 17.84 13.30
N ASN A 31 24.52 18.79 13.20
CA ASN A 31 23.85 19.11 11.92
C ASN A 31 24.87 19.55 10.86
N ARG A 32 25.82 20.42 11.22
CA ARG A 32 26.87 20.89 10.28
C ARG A 32 27.82 19.76 9.84
N LYS A 33 28.09 18.79 10.71
CA LYS A 33 29.01 17.68 10.41
C LYS A 33 28.36 16.55 9.67
N PHE A 34 27.06 16.31 9.89
CA PHE A 34 26.29 15.20 9.34
C PHE A 34 25.22 15.64 8.33
N SER A 35 25.19 16.93 7.93
CA SER A 35 24.30 17.36 6.85
C SER A 35 24.66 16.63 5.56
N VAL A 36 23.71 15.85 5.05
CA VAL A 36 23.79 15.22 3.74
C VAL A 36 23.22 16.21 2.71
N TRP A 37 23.97 16.49 1.66
CA TRP A 37 23.43 17.26 0.55
C TRP A 37 22.45 16.39 -0.23
N GLU A 38 21.19 16.83 -0.33
CA GLU A 38 20.17 16.21 -1.16
C GLU A 38 19.91 17.09 -2.39
N ASP A 39 19.67 16.46 -3.54
CA ASP A 39 19.35 17.19 -4.76
C ASP A 39 17.98 17.86 -4.61
N PRO A 40 17.88 19.20 -4.73
CA PRO A 40 16.62 19.93 -4.56
C PRO A 40 15.52 19.50 -5.55
N ARG A 41 15.88 18.86 -6.66
CA ARG A 41 14.92 18.32 -7.62
C ARG A 41 14.05 17.21 -7.00
N ILE A 42 14.56 16.50 -5.99
CA ILE A 42 13.81 15.44 -5.30
C ILE A 42 12.57 16.00 -4.62
N ASP A 43 12.69 17.14 -3.93
CA ASP A 43 11.56 17.77 -3.24
C ASP A 43 10.51 18.27 -4.22
N VAL A 44 10.93 18.82 -5.36
CA VAL A 44 10.01 19.26 -6.41
C VAL A 44 9.25 18.08 -7.00
N VAL A 45 9.93 17.03 -7.40
CA VAL A 45 9.30 15.83 -7.96
C VAL A 45 8.40 15.14 -6.93
N ALA A 46 8.82 15.07 -5.66
CA ALA A 46 7.99 14.52 -4.59
C ALA A 46 6.72 15.34 -4.35
N GLY A 47 6.80 16.67 -4.52
CA GLY A 47 5.65 17.58 -4.41
C GLY A 47 4.65 17.46 -5.57
N LEU A 48 5.09 17.10 -6.76
CA LEU A 48 4.24 16.84 -7.93
C LEU A 48 3.50 15.50 -7.81
N LEU A 49 4.09 14.52 -7.12
CA LEU A 49 3.49 13.20 -6.95
C LEU A 49 2.25 13.23 -6.06
N PRO A 50 1.28 12.30 -6.25
CA PRO A 50 0.02 12.28 -5.50
C PRO A 50 0.15 12.06 -3.99
N GLY A 51 1.33 11.74 -3.46
CA GLY A 51 1.57 11.53 -2.03
C GLY A 51 0.92 10.26 -1.43
N ALA A 52 0.37 9.38 -2.26
CA ALA A 52 -0.35 8.19 -1.81
C ALA A 52 0.54 7.14 -1.12
N ASN A 53 1.86 7.18 -1.33
CA ASN A 53 2.85 6.24 -0.78
C ASN A 53 2.44 4.76 -0.91
N CYS A 54 1.72 4.41 -1.98
CA CYS A 54 1.06 3.12 -2.16
C CYS A 54 2.03 1.97 -2.50
N GLY A 55 3.27 2.27 -2.91
CA GLY A 55 4.26 1.26 -3.27
C GLY A 55 4.02 0.53 -4.60
N ALA A 56 2.99 0.88 -5.37
CA ALA A 56 2.62 0.22 -6.64
C ALA A 56 3.74 0.28 -7.71
N CYS A 57 4.54 1.33 -7.67
CA CYS A 57 5.71 1.51 -8.54
C CYS A 57 6.94 0.69 -8.09
N GLY A 58 6.84 -0.10 -7.03
CA GLY A 58 7.94 -0.86 -6.44
C GLY A 58 8.85 -0.05 -5.50
N GLN A 59 8.53 1.22 -5.25
CA GLN A 59 9.27 2.06 -4.30
C GLN A 59 8.51 2.15 -2.96
N PRO A 60 9.19 2.28 -1.81
CA PRO A 60 8.56 2.31 -0.50
C PRO A 60 7.71 3.56 -0.23
N GLY A 61 7.76 4.57 -1.11
CA GLY A 61 6.97 5.80 -1.01
C GLY A 61 7.28 6.77 -2.14
N CYS A 62 6.50 7.86 -2.21
CA CYS A 62 6.64 8.86 -3.26
C CYS A 62 8.00 9.58 -3.23
N ARG A 63 8.59 9.81 -2.04
CA ARG A 63 9.92 10.40 -1.93
C ARG A 63 11.00 9.48 -2.53
N ALA A 64 10.97 8.19 -2.20
CA ALA A 64 11.90 7.21 -2.77
C ALA A 64 11.75 7.08 -4.30
N PHE A 65 10.52 7.19 -4.81
CA PHE A 65 10.29 7.30 -6.24
C PHE A 65 10.96 8.54 -6.84
N ALA A 66 10.81 9.71 -6.20
CA ALA A 66 11.41 10.95 -6.66
C ALA A 66 12.95 10.85 -6.70
N GLU A 67 13.57 10.25 -5.67
CA GLU A 67 15.02 9.99 -5.64
C GLU A 67 15.48 9.15 -6.82
N GLN A 68 14.78 8.05 -7.09
CA GLN A 68 15.10 7.16 -8.21
C GLN A 68 14.83 7.82 -9.58
N ALA A 69 13.78 8.65 -9.68
CA ALA A 69 13.48 9.38 -10.91
C ALA A 69 14.53 10.45 -11.22
N VAL A 70 15.00 11.19 -10.21
CA VAL A 70 16.08 12.20 -10.35
C VAL A 70 17.40 11.53 -10.74
N GLN A 71 17.67 10.32 -10.24
CA GLN A 71 18.83 9.51 -10.63
C GLN A 71 18.69 8.85 -12.00
N GLY A 72 17.52 8.93 -12.64
CA GLY A 72 17.25 8.29 -13.94
C GLY A 72 17.05 6.78 -13.86
N ALA A 73 16.90 6.21 -12.66
CA ALA A 73 16.72 4.77 -12.45
C ALA A 73 15.29 4.29 -12.71
N ILE A 74 14.30 5.20 -12.62
CA ILE A 74 12.89 4.91 -12.86
C ILE A 74 12.27 5.99 -13.77
N VAL A 75 11.38 5.57 -14.67
CA VAL A 75 10.68 6.50 -15.56
C VAL A 75 9.41 7.06 -14.93
N PRO A 76 8.98 8.30 -15.25
CA PRO A 76 7.76 8.90 -14.72
C PRO A 76 6.50 8.05 -14.92
N ALA A 77 6.40 7.30 -16.03
CA ALA A 77 5.29 6.39 -16.31
C ALA A 77 5.11 5.27 -15.30
N ALA A 78 6.12 4.92 -14.52
CA ALA A 78 6.04 3.86 -13.51
C ALA A 78 5.11 4.22 -12.33
N CYS A 79 4.81 5.51 -12.10
CA CYS A 79 3.81 5.90 -11.11
C CYS A 79 2.40 5.65 -11.66
N THR A 80 1.70 4.65 -11.13
CA THR A 80 0.36 4.23 -11.58
C THR A 80 -0.76 5.14 -11.09
N VAL A 81 -0.53 5.90 -10.02
CA VAL A 81 -1.50 6.81 -9.40
C VAL A 81 -1.45 8.21 -10.00
N ALA A 82 -0.28 8.66 -10.47
CA ALA A 82 -0.12 9.96 -11.10
C ALA A 82 -0.91 10.03 -12.41
N SER A 83 -1.60 11.16 -12.65
CA SER A 83 -2.28 11.43 -13.92
C SER A 83 -1.26 11.52 -15.08
N PRO A 84 -1.71 11.36 -16.34
CA PRO A 84 -0.82 11.56 -17.49
C PRO A 84 -0.14 12.93 -17.49
N ASP A 85 -0.87 13.98 -17.07
CA ASP A 85 -0.35 15.36 -17.03
C ASP A 85 0.79 15.48 -16.00
N ILE A 86 0.60 14.94 -14.79
CA ILE A 86 1.65 14.93 -13.74
C ILE A 86 2.89 14.16 -14.23
N ARG A 87 2.71 13.04 -14.92
CA ARG A 87 3.85 12.26 -15.47
C ARG A 87 4.59 13.05 -16.53
N ALA A 88 3.85 13.78 -17.39
CA ALA A 88 4.46 14.65 -18.41
C ALA A 88 5.23 15.82 -17.75
N GLU A 89 4.64 16.46 -16.74
CA GLU A 89 5.27 17.55 -15.99
C GLU A 89 6.57 17.11 -15.29
N ILE A 90 6.57 15.94 -14.66
CA ILE A 90 7.78 15.35 -14.05
C ILE A 90 8.84 15.06 -15.13
N ALA A 91 8.42 14.52 -16.28
CA ALA A 91 9.31 14.22 -17.40
C ALA A 91 9.96 15.48 -17.95
N ASP A 92 9.19 16.54 -18.17
CA ASP A 92 9.66 17.84 -18.64
C ASP A 92 10.63 18.47 -17.64
N TYR A 93 10.27 18.45 -16.35
CA TYR A 93 11.11 19.00 -15.27
C TYR A 93 12.47 18.29 -15.17
N LEU A 94 12.49 16.98 -15.35
CA LEU A 94 13.72 16.18 -15.31
C LEU A 94 14.46 16.14 -16.65
N GLY A 95 13.86 16.61 -17.75
CA GLY A 95 14.42 16.55 -19.10
C GLY A 95 14.53 15.11 -19.63
N VAL A 96 13.62 14.22 -19.22
CA VAL A 96 13.58 12.81 -19.62
C VAL A 96 12.29 12.49 -20.36
N GLY A 97 12.26 11.37 -21.09
CA GLY A 97 10.99 10.90 -21.66
C GLY A 97 10.05 10.37 -20.56
N VAL A 98 8.72 10.51 -20.77
CA VAL A 98 7.71 9.93 -19.86
C VAL A 98 7.93 8.43 -19.66
N GLY A 99 8.40 7.74 -20.70
CA GLY A 99 8.59 6.29 -20.71
C GLY A 99 7.29 5.53 -20.90
N GLN A 100 7.40 4.19 -20.86
CA GLN A 100 6.24 3.29 -20.86
C GLN A 100 6.30 2.40 -19.64
N ALA A 101 5.17 2.20 -19.00
CA ALA A 101 5.00 1.23 -17.92
C ALA A 101 3.83 0.32 -18.25
N VAL A 102 3.98 -0.97 -17.97
CA VAL A 102 2.91 -1.94 -18.13
C VAL A 102 1.85 -1.68 -17.07
N THR A 103 0.64 -1.30 -17.50
CA THR A 103 -0.50 -1.14 -16.60
C THR A 103 -0.85 -2.49 -16.00
N ARG A 104 -0.88 -2.57 -14.68
CA ARG A 104 -1.18 -3.79 -13.92
C ARG A 104 -2.50 -3.62 -13.17
N VAL A 105 -3.16 -4.74 -12.90
CA VAL A 105 -4.43 -4.78 -12.16
C VAL A 105 -4.45 -6.00 -11.26
N ALA A 106 -5.09 -5.89 -10.10
CA ALA A 106 -5.35 -7.04 -9.25
C ALA A 106 -6.43 -7.93 -9.89
N ARG A 107 -6.22 -9.24 -9.85
CA ARG A 107 -7.17 -10.25 -10.35
C ARG A 107 -7.45 -11.26 -9.25
N LEU A 108 -8.73 -11.65 -9.13
CA LEU A 108 -9.17 -12.69 -8.19
C LEU A 108 -9.02 -14.07 -8.85
N LEU A 109 -8.37 -15.00 -8.15
CA LEU A 109 -8.22 -16.40 -8.56
C LEU A 109 -9.29 -17.29 -7.89
N CYS A 110 -10.55 -16.86 -7.93
CA CYS A 110 -11.67 -17.65 -7.44
C CYS A 110 -12.95 -17.23 -8.16
N ALA A 111 -13.65 -18.20 -8.75
CA ALA A 111 -14.99 -18.03 -9.32
C ALA A 111 -16.08 -18.73 -8.46
N GLY A 112 -15.70 -19.35 -7.33
CA GLY A 112 -16.61 -20.08 -6.47
C GLY A 112 -17.38 -19.16 -5.51
N GLY A 113 -18.40 -18.46 -5.99
CA GLY A 113 -19.36 -17.74 -5.16
C GLY A 113 -20.19 -18.65 -4.25
N ARG A 114 -21.17 -18.09 -3.53
CA ARG A 114 -22.08 -18.88 -2.67
C ARG A 114 -22.97 -19.80 -3.49
N ASP A 115 -23.20 -19.48 -4.74
CA ASP A 115 -23.96 -20.23 -5.72
C ASP A 115 -23.23 -21.47 -6.26
N VAL A 116 -21.90 -21.42 -6.33
CA VAL A 116 -21.06 -22.49 -6.89
C VAL A 116 -20.40 -23.32 -5.79
N ALA A 117 -19.86 -22.68 -4.77
CA ALA A 117 -19.20 -23.32 -3.64
C ALA A 117 -19.88 -22.89 -2.34
N PRO A 118 -20.91 -23.63 -1.89
CA PRO A 118 -21.68 -23.30 -0.69
C PRO A 118 -20.82 -23.45 0.58
N ASP A 119 -21.29 -22.82 1.64
CA ASP A 119 -20.68 -22.97 2.95
C ASP A 119 -21.05 -24.33 3.55
N ARG A 120 -20.09 -24.99 4.18
CA ARG A 120 -20.25 -26.28 4.90
C ARG A 120 -20.61 -26.09 6.36
N ALA A 121 -20.48 -24.86 6.88
CA ALA A 121 -20.76 -24.51 8.25
C ALA A 121 -21.21 -23.05 8.39
N ASP A 122 -21.94 -22.73 9.43
CA ASP A 122 -22.33 -21.36 9.77
C ASP A 122 -21.24 -20.74 10.65
N TYR A 123 -20.47 -19.79 10.10
CA TYR A 123 -19.43 -19.09 10.83
C TYR A 123 -20.03 -17.96 11.67
N ARG A 124 -19.86 -18.06 13.00
CA ARG A 124 -20.30 -17.06 13.98
C ARG A 124 -19.12 -16.47 14.74
N GLY A 125 -18.37 -15.59 14.09
CA GLY A 125 -17.20 -14.92 14.66
C GLY A 125 -17.08 -13.50 14.15
N LEU A 126 -15.88 -12.93 14.27
CA LEU A 126 -15.55 -11.63 13.70
C LEU A 126 -15.74 -11.68 12.18
N ALA A 127 -16.48 -10.72 11.62
CA ALA A 127 -16.79 -10.65 10.19
C ALA A 127 -15.58 -10.20 9.35
N THR A 128 -14.46 -10.95 9.47
CA THR A 128 -13.23 -10.74 8.70
C THR A 128 -12.73 -12.05 8.12
N CYS A 129 -12.16 -12.00 6.91
CA CYS A 129 -11.58 -13.17 6.25
C CYS A 129 -10.43 -13.78 7.09
N LYS A 130 -9.62 -12.93 7.72
CA LYS A 130 -8.50 -13.38 8.57
C LYS A 130 -8.99 -14.17 9.78
N ALA A 131 -10.02 -13.70 10.48
CA ALA A 131 -10.58 -14.39 11.63
C ALA A 131 -11.26 -15.70 11.21
N ALA A 132 -12.06 -15.68 10.14
CA ALA A 132 -12.71 -16.88 9.63
C ALA A 132 -11.70 -17.93 9.14
N ALA A 133 -10.63 -17.52 8.46
CA ALA A 133 -9.58 -18.43 8.01
C ALA A 133 -8.85 -19.13 9.16
N ALA A 134 -8.72 -18.48 10.32
CA ALA A 134 -8.11 -19.06 11.52
C ALA A 134 -8.96 -20.21 12.13
N VAL A 135 -10.27 -20.25 11.84
CA VAL A 135 -11.19 -21.26 12.30
C VAL A 135 -11.37 -22.35 11.24
N ALA A 136 -10.59 -23.42 11.33
CA ALA A 136 -10.64 -24.58 10.43
C ALA A 136 -10.54 -24.21 8.92
N GLY A 137 -9.87 -23.11 8.60
CA GLY A 137 -9.72 -22.62 7.24
C GLY A 137 -10.94 -21.87 6.68
N GLY A 138 -11.97 -21.63 7.48
CA GLY A 138 -13.20 -20.94 7.10
C GLY A 138 -14.38 -21.89 6.87
N ALA A 139 -15.56 -21.29 6.74
CA ALA A 139 -16.82 -22.03 6.63
C ALA A 139 -17.07 -22.62 5.22
N LYS A 140 -16.35 -22.16 4.20
CA LYS A 140 -16.60 -22.53 2.80
C LYS A 140 -16.28 -23.99 2.50
N GLY A 141 -17.08 -24.63 1.66
CA GLY A 141 -16.88 -26.00 1.21
C GLY A 141 -15.54 -26.18 0.49
N CYS A 142 -15.17 -25.24 -0.37
CA CYS A 142 -13.86 -25.20 -0.99
C CYS A 142 -12.81 -24.61 -0.03
N VAL A 143 -11.82 -25.41 0.36
CA VAL A 143 -10.76 -25.01 1.30
C VAL A 143 -9.92 -23.84 0.74
N TRP A 144 -9.74 -23.75 -0.57
CA TRP A 144 -8.99 -22.68 -1.23
C TRP A 144 -9.89 -21.48 -1.59
N GLY A 145 -11.22 -21.60 -1.41
CA GLY A 145 -12.19 -20.63 -1.88
C GLY A 145 -12.19 -19.29 -1.14
N CYS A 146 -12.74 -18.28 -1.80
CA CYS A 146 -12.96 -16.96 -1.21
C CYS A 146 -13.99 -17.06 -0.07
N LEU A 147 -13.69 -16.49 1.08
CA LEU A 147 -14.56 -16.50 2.27
C LEU A 147 -15.67 -15.44 2.22
N GLY A 148 -15.56 -14.45 1.32
CA GLY A 148 -16.61 -13.46 1.07
C GLY A 148 -16.89 -12.47 2.19
N LEU A 149 -15.92 -12.22 3.10
CA LEU A 149 -16.05 -11.31 4.24
C LEU A 149 -15.38 -9.94 4.02
N ALA A 150 -15.07 -9.59 2.78
CA ALA A 150 -14.72 -8.25 2.33
C ALA A 150 -13.40 -7.63 2.87
N ASP A 151 -12.48 -8.38 3.50
CA ASP A 151 -11.19 -7.81 3.95
C ASP A 151 -10.42 -7.10 2.81
N CYS A 152 -10.52 -7.58 1.57
CA CYS A 152 -9.89 -7.00 0.40
C CYS A 152 -10.55 -5.68 -0.05
N GLU A 153 -11.86 -5.54 0.10
CA GLU A 153 -12.60 -4.31 -0.16
C GLU A 153 -12.24 -3.25 0.87
N VAL A 154 -12.26 -3.61 2.17
CA VAL A 154 -11.88 -2.72 3.28
C VAL A 154 -10.42 -2.26 3.17
N ALA A 155 -9.52 -3.13 2.71
CA ALA A 155 -8.11 -2.79 2.51
C ALA A 155 -7.84 -1.92 1.28
N CYS A 156 -8.82 -1.75 0.37
CA CYS A 156 -8.65 -1.00 -0.86
C CYS A 156 -8.88 0.50 -0.63
N THR A 157 -7.80 1.27 -0.49
CA THR A 157 -7.85 2.74 -0.29
C THR A 157 -8.25 3.51 -1.55
N PHE A 158 -8.42 2.84 -2.69
CA PHE A 158 -8.77 3.44 -3.98
C PHE A 158 -10.21 3.14 -4.43
N ASP A 159 -11.03 2.53 -3.57
CA ASP A 159 -12.40 2.10 -3.89
C ASP A 159 -12.50 1.31 -5.21
N ALA A 160 -11.46 0.50 -5.48
CA ALA A 160 -11.34 -0.29 -6.68
C ALA A 160 -11.90 -1.72 -6.54
N ILE A 161 -12.40 -2.08 -5.36
CA ILE A 161 -12.96 -3.41 -5.08
C ILE A 161 -14.31 -3.25 -4.41
N TRP A 162 -15.29 -4.06 -4.85
CA TRP A 162 -16.59 -4.17 -4.21
C TRP A 162 -17.06 -5.63 -4.21
N MET A 163 -17.87 -6.02 -3.23
CA MET A 163 -18.40 -7.37 -3.12
C MET A 163 -19.71 -7.50 -3.93
N ASN A 164 -19.79 -8.53 -4.79
CA ASN A 164 -21.01 -8.84 -5.52
C ASN A 164 -22.00 -9.67 -4.68
N ASP A 165 -23.19 -9.92 -5.25
CA ASP A 165 -24.31 -10.62 -4.58
C ASP A 165 -23.98 -12.07 -4.19
N VAL A 166 -23.06 -12.72 -4.91
CA VAL A 166 -22.59 -14.08 -4.62
C VAL A 166 -21.41 -14.13 -3.66
N GLY A 167 -21.02 -12.97 -3.10
CA GLY A 167 -19.96 -12.86 -2.09
C GLY A 167 -18.54 -12.97 -2.66
N LEU A 168 -18.33 -12.57 -3.91
CA LEU A 168 -17.00 -12.47 -4.51
C LEU A 168 -16.62 -11.02 -4.72
N PRO A 169 -15.34 -10.65 -4.48
CA PRO A 169 -14.84 -9.32 -4.78
C PRO A 169 -14.66 -9.12 -6.27
N VAL A 170 -15.16 -7.99 -6.77
CA VAL A 170 -15.01 -7.53 -8.15
C VAL A 170 -14.04 -6.35 -8.16
N VAL A 171 -13.03 -6.43 -9.01
CA VAL A 171 -12.05 -5.36 -9.19
C VAL A 171 -12.46 -4.46 -10.35
N ILE A 172 -12.47 -3.15 -10.11
CA ILE A 172 -12.69 -2.11 -11.12
C ILE A 172 -11.31 -1.73 -11.69
N PRO A 173 -10.95 -2.15 -12.93
CA PRO A 173 -9.61 -1.95 -13.46
C PRO A 173 -9.19 -0.47 -13.56
N GLU A 174 -10.15 0.42 -13.86
CA GLU A 174 -9.93 1.85 -14.05
C GLU A 174 -9.54 2.56 -12.75
N LYS A 175 -9.97 2.03 -11.60
CA LYS A 175 -9.62 2.55 -10.27
C LYS A 175 -8.42 1.84 -9.63
N CYS A 176 -8.09 0.65 -10.14
CA CYS A 176 -7.05 -0.19 -9.55
C CYS A 176 -5.65 0.35 -9.84
N THR A 177 -4.93 0.74 -8.80
CA THR A 177 -3.54 1.22 -8.88
C THR A 177 -2.50 0.11 -8.82
N ALA A 178 -2.91 -1.15 -8.64
CA ALA A 178 -2.04 -2.31 -8.47
C ALA A 178 -1.13 -2.25 -7.22
N CYS A 179 -1.55 -1.57 -6.15
CA CYS A 179 -0.77 -1.39 -4.90
C CYS A 179 -0.49 -2.72 -4.17
N GLY A 180 -1.31 -3.74 -4.37
CA GLY A 180 -1.15 -5.06 -3.75
C GLY A 180 -1.73 -5.19 -2.34
N ASP A 181 -2.46 -4.20 -1.81
CA ASP A 181 -3.02 -4.29 -0.46
C ASP A 181 -4.09 -5.37 -0.35
N CYS A 182 -4.90 -5.58 -1.40
CA CYS A 182 -5.83 -6.71 -1.47
C CYS A 182 -5.12 -8.08 -1.47
N VAL A 183 -3.90 -8.16 -2.04
CA VAL A 183 -3.08 -9.39 -1.98
C VAL A 183 -2.66 -9.67 -0.55
N LYS A 184 -2.15 -8.66 0.17
CA LYS A 184 -1.71 -8.78 1.58
C LYS A 184 -2.88 -9.03 2.53
N ALA A 185 -4.07 -8.48 2.22
CA ALA A 185 -5.27 -8.63 3.05
C ALA A 185 -5.88 -10.02 2.94
N CYS A 186 -5.73 -10.72 1.82
CA CYS A 186 -6.37 -12.01 1.58
C CYS A 186 -5.67 -13.17 2.28
N PRO A 187 -6.26 -13.81 3.31
CA PRO A 187 -5.64 -14.93 4.02
C PRO A 187 -5.62 -16.23 3.18
N LYS A 188 -6.25 -16.24 2.01
CA LYS A 188 -6.28 -17.35 1.05
C LYS A 188 -5.38 -17.10 -0.17
N ASP A 189 -4.65 -15.97 -0.20
CA ASP A 189 -3.77 -15.58 -1.31
C ASP A 189 -4.43 -15.64 -2.69
N LEU A 190 -5.71 -15.25 -2.78
CA LEU A 190 -6.50 -15.35 -4.01
C LEU A 190 -6.28 -14.20 -4.98
N PHE A 191 -5.63 -13.13 -4.57
CA PHE A 191 -5.32 -12.02 -5.45
C PHE A 191 -3.92 -12.13 -6.03
N VAL A 192 -3.81 -11.75 -7.31
CA VAL A 192 -2.54 -11.61 -8.01
C VAL A 192 -2.56 -10.29 -8.81
N VAL A 193 -1.42 -9.61 -8.85
CA VAL A 193 -1.24 -8.40 -9.66
C VAL A 193 -0.59 -8.80 -10.98
N MET A 194 -1.29 -8.59 -12.09
CA MET A 194 -0.84 -8.95 -13.43
C MET A 194 -1.10 -7.86 -14.45
N PRO A 195 -0.46 -7.90 -15.64
CA PRO A 195 -0.73 -6.96 -16.72
C PRO A 195 -2.21 -6.93 -17.10
N ILE A 196 -2.77 -5.74 -17.32
CA ILE A 196 -4.18 -5.57 -17.69
C ILE A 196 -4.52 -6.23 -19.03
N GLU A 197 -3.52 -6.37 -19.90
CA GLU A 197 -3.64 -6.98 -21.23
C GLU A 197 -3.93 -8.48 -21.17
N TRP A 198 -3.61 -9.13 -20.06
CA TRP A 198 -3.89 -10.56 -19.85
C TRP A 198 -5.36 -10.76 -19.55
N LYS A 199 -6.13 -11.00 -20.60
CA LYS A 199 -7.59 -11.16 -20.52
C LYS A 199 -8.03 -12.58 -20.19
N LEU A 200 -7.19 -13.59 -20.49
CA LEU A 200 -7.48 -14.98 -20.17
C LEU A 200 -6.84 -15.34 -18.83
N LEU A 201 -7.66 -15.79 -17.90
CA LEU A 201 -7.27 -16.09 -16.53
C LEU A 201 -8.08 -17.30 -16.04
N VAL A 202 -7.39 -18.27 -15.44
CA VAL A 202 -8.03 -19.35 -14.70
C VAL A 202 -8.40 -18.83 -13.31
N GLN A 203 -9.68 -18.73 -13.04
CA GLN A 203 -10.20 -18.23 -11.76
C GLN A 203 -10.39 -19.38 -10.75
N CYS A 204 -9.33 -20.15 -10.54
CA CYS A 204 -9.32 -21.23 -9.55
C CYS A 204 -7.90 -21.39 -9.00
N LYS A 205 -7.77 -21.53 -7.69
CA LYS A 205 -6.52 -21.81 -6.99
C LYS A 205 -6.56 -23.16 -6.27
N SER A 206 -7.53 -24.02 -6.58
CA SER A 206 -7.61 -25.37 -6.05
C SER A 206 -6.40 -26.18 -6.51
N LEU A 207 -5.82 -26.95 -5.60
CA LEU A 207 -4.74 -27.91 -5.88
C LEU A 207 -5.28 -29.33 -6.08
N LEU A 208 -6.61 -29.50 -6.13
CA LEU A 208 -7.25 -30.78 -6.43
C LEU A 208 -7.24 -31.06 -7.92
N GLU A 209 -7.11 -32.32 -8.29
CA GLU A 209 -7.09 -32.81 -9.66
C GLU A 209 -8.23 -33.81 -9.90
N GLY A 210 -8.67 -33.90 -11.17
CA GLY A 210 -9.68 -34.88 -11.61
C GLY A 210 -11.02 -34.70 -10.92
N GLU A 211 -11.71 -35.82 -10.64
CA GLU A 211 -13.05 -35.85 -10.02
C GLU A 211 -13.13 -35.12 -8.66
N ALA A 212 -12.03 -35.02 -7.93
CA ALA A 212 -12.02 -34.31 -6.65
C ALA A 212 -12.17 -32.80 -6.83
N ALA A 213 -11.68 -32.25 -7.95
CA ALA A 213 -11.86 -30.84 -8.31
C ALA A 213 -13.27 -30.55 -8.81
N GLU A 214 -13.93 -31.53 -9.46
CA GLU A 214 -15.29 -31.39 -10.02
C GLU A 214 -16.38 -31.43 -8.94
N ARG A 215 -16.07 -31.97 -7.76
CA ARG A 215 -17.04 -32.11 -6.64
C ARG A 215 -17.05 -30.94 -5.67
N LEU A 216 -16.24 -29.90 -5.89
CA LEU A 216 -16.18 -28.67 -5.07
C LEU A 216 -17.06 -27.58 -5.65
#